data_4960feca7e0ef339159115ce508ba6a8
#
_entry.id   4960feca7e0ef339159115ce508ba6a8
#
_cell.length_a   1.000
_cell.length_b   1.000
_cell.length_c   1.000
_cell.angle_alpha   90.00
_cell.angle_beta   90.00
_cell.angle_gamma   90.00
#
_symmetry.space_group_name_H-M   'P 1'
#
loop_
_entity.id
_entity.type
_entity.pdbx_description
1 polymer ?
#
loop_
_entity_poly.entity_id
_entity_poly.type
_entity_poly.pdbx_seq_one_letter_code
_entity_poly.pdbx_strand_id
1 'polypeptide(L)'
;SLNKVLLIGRLGADPEIKQMVNGKSVARLSLATSQSWKDKNTGEKKEKTEWHRVVVFNEGLVNVIQQYLKKGAQIYVEGQLTTRKWKDEQSGQDKYSTEIVLQGYNSTLTMLGGGNTGGGIQNDTTQQNNIEDSSQVSNDMDDEIPF
;
A
#
# COMPACT_ATOMS: atom_id res chain seq x y z
N SER A 1 16.67 -8.38 18.58
CA SER A 1 16.65 -8.06 17.15
C SER A 1 15.29 -7.49 16.74
N LEU A 2 15.26 -6.76 15.70
CA LEU A 2 14.03 -6.22 15.17
C LEU A 2 14.04 -6.38 13.66
N ASN A 3 12.95 -6.88 13.10
CA ASN A 3 12.81 -6.98 11.66
C ASN A 3 11.43 -6.42 11.33
N LYS A 4 11.35 -5.17 10.92
CA LYS A 4 10.08 -4.55 10.64
C LYS A 4 10.22 -3.56 9.52
N VAL A 5 9.34 -3.64 8.55
CA VAL A 5 9.34 -2.77 7.40
C VAL A 5 8.01 -2.05 7.38
N LEU A 6 8.06 -0.73 7.22
CA LEU A 6 6.86 0.08 7.13
C LEU A 6 6.88 0.78 5.78
N LEU A 7 5.84 0.67 5.03
CA LEU A 7 5.76 1.31 3.73
C LEU A 7 4.40 1.94 3.51
N ILE A 8 4.39 3.06 2.83
CA ILE A 8 3.18 3.66 2.32
C ILE A 8 3.41 3.83 0.83
N GLY A 9 2.56 3.29 0.03
CA GLY A 9 2.73 3.39 -1.43
C GLY A 9 1.45 3.07 -2.17
N ARG A 10 1.57 2.93 -3.47
CA ARG A 10 0.41 2.63 -4.29
C ARG A 10 0.61 1.33 -5.02
N LEU A 11 -0.47 0.61 -5.23
CA LEU A 11 -0.40 -0.65 -5.94
C LEU A 11 -0.18 -0.41 -7.42
N GLY A 12 0.76 -1.12 -7.98
CA GLY A 12 1.05 -0.99 -9.41
C GLY A 12 0.23 -1.92 -10.26
N ALA A 13 -0.47 -2.84 -9.63
CA ALA A 13 -1.32 -3.77 -10.36
C ALA A 13 -2.38 -4.27 -9.40
N ASP A 14 -3.40 -4.91 -9.91
CA ASP A 14 -4.39 -5.50 -9.05
C ASP A 14 -3.76 -6.61 -8.24
N PRO A 15 -4.20 -6.82 -7.03
CA PRO A 15 -3.61 -7.88 -6.20
C PRO A 15 -3.81 -9.26 -6.81
N GLU A 16 -2.82 -10.12 -6.61
CA GLU A 16 -2.90 -11.45 -7.12
C GLU A 16 -3.20 -12.37 -5.95
N ILE A 17 -4.27 -13.13 -6.01
CA ILE A 17 -4.66 -14.01 -4.93
C ILE A 17 -4.44 -15.43 -5.37
N LYS A 18 -3.71 -16.21 -4.59
CA LYS A 18 -3.45 -17.59 -4.93
C LYS A 18 -3.79 -18.47 -3.74
N GLN A 19 -4.17 -19.70 -4.01
CA GLN A 19 -4.42 -20.62 -2.95
C GLN A 19 -3.24 -21.53 -2.79
N MET A 20 -2.84 -21.79 -1.56
CA MET A 20 -1.73 -22.67 -1.30
C MET A 20 -2.24 -24.08 -1.17
N VAL A 21 -1.32 -25.03 -1.11
CA VAL A 21 -1.68 -26.41 -1.06
C VAL A 21 -2.53 -26.70 0.14
N ASN A 22 -2.34 -26.02 1.23
CA ASN A 22 -3.12 -26.27 2.44
C ASN A 22 -4.49 -25.62 2.37
N GLY A 23 -4.86 -25.04 1.26
CA GLY A 23 -6.18 -24.42 1.14
C GLY A 23 -6.25 -22.98 1.55
N LYS A 24 -5.21 -22.45 2.14
CA LYS A 24 -5.25 -21.07 2.55
C LYS A 24 -4.88 -20.15 1.41
N SER A 25 -5.37 -18.95 1.45
CA SER A 25 -5.12 -17.98 0.41
C SER A 25 -3.98 -17.08 0.76
N VAL A 26 -3.24 -16.65 -0.27
CA VAL A 26 -2.15 -15.74 -0.06
C VAL A 26 -2.33 -14.64 -1.09
N ALA A 27 -2.05 -13.40 -0.72
CA ALA A 27 -2.13 -12.28 -1.66
C ALA A 27 -0.74 -11.76 -1.95
N ARG A 28 -0.49 -11.42 -3.20
CA ARG A 28 0.76 -10.81 -3.61
C ARG A 28 0.46 -9.45 -4.15
N LEU A 29 1.20 -8.46 -3.66
CA LEU A 29 0.99 -7.09 -4.06
C LEU A 29 2.27 -6.51 -4.58
N SER A 30 2.18 -5.65 -5.58
CA SER A 30 3.32 -4.90 -6.07
C SER A 30 3.11 -3.48 -5.62
N LEU A 31 3.93 -3.00 -4.70
CA LEU A 31 3.74 -1.71 -4.10
C LEU A 31 4.84 -0.76 -4.52
N ALA A 32 4.47 0.40 -4.99
CA ALA A 32 5.41 1.39 -5.46
C ALA A 32 5.58 2.51 -4.46
N THR A 33 6.82 2.84 -4.15
CA THR A 33 7.12 4.03 -3.36
C THR A 33 7.96 4.94 -4.24
N SER A 34 7.58 6.20 -4.33
CA SER A 34 8.23 7.11 -5.24
C SER A 34 8.78 8.32 -4.52
N GLN A 35 9.90 8.80 -5.00
CA GLN A 35 10.47 10.02 -4.51
C GLN A 35 10.62 10.95 -5.69
N SER A 36 10.40 12.21 -5.50
CA SER A 36 10.65 13.16 -6.56
C SER A 36 11.45 14.31 -6.01
N TRP A 37 12.33 14.85 -6.81
CA TRP A 37 13.16 15.96 -6.37
C TRP A 37 13.51 16.81 -7.57
N LYS A 38 14.04 18.00 -7.34
CA LYS A 38 14.43 18.86 -8.40
C LYS A 38 15.92 18.81 -8.50
N ASP A 39 16.43 18.60 -9.71
CA ASP A 39 17.84 18.54 -9.93
C ASP A 39 18.40 19.91 -9.78
N LYS A 40 19.39 20.12 -8.93
CA LYS A 40 19.92 21.41 -8.73
C LYS A 40 20.69 21.90 -9.91
N ASN A 41 21.25 21.03 -10.71
CA ASN A 41 22.02 21.50 -11.83
C ASN A 41 21.16 21.83 -13.03
N THR A 42 20.18 21.05 -13.34
CA THR A 42 19.41 21.28 -14.54
C THR A 42 18.06 21.89 -14.25
N GLY A 43 17.63 21.90 -13.01
CA GLY A 43 16.31 22.40 -12.70
C GLY A 43 15.20 21.46 -13.05
N GLU A 44 15.48 20.29 -13.56
CA GLU A 44 14.45 19.39 -13.95
C GLU A 44 13.91 18.60 -12.79
N LYS A 45 12.66 18.22 -12.86
CA LYS A 45 12.07 17.43 -11.83
C LYS A 45 12.38 15.99 -12.11
N LYS A 46 12.93 15.26 -11.18
CA LYS A 46 13.26 13.87 -11.36
C LYS A 46 12.48 13.02 -10.39
N GLU A 47 12.24 11.77 -10.76
CA GLU A 47 11.47 10.88 -9.95
C GLU A 47 12.08 9.51 -9.96
N LYS A 48 12.06 8.83 -8.84
CA LYS A 48 12.56 7.47 -8.75
C LYS A 48 11.52 6.66 -8.02
N THR A 49 11.22 5.48 -8.52
CA THR A 49 10.24 4.60 -7.93
C THR A 49 10.88 3.29 -7.57
N GLU A 50 10.62 2.83 -6.35
CA GLU A 50 11.06 1.52 -5.92
C GLU A 50 9.85 0.61 -5.88
N TRP A 51 10.00 -0.62 -6.34
CA TRP A 51 8.92 -1.57 -6.37
C TRP A 51 9.16 -2.62 -5.31
N HIS A 52 8.17 -2.81 -4.45
CA HIS A 52 8.29 -3.72 -3.34
C HIS A 52 7.31 -4.88 -3.51
N ARG A 53 7.77 -6.09 -3.22
CA ARG A 53 6.91 -7.25 -3.28
C ARG A 53 6.38 -7.49 -1.89
N VAL A 54 5.07 -7.48 -1.73
CA VAL A 54 4.43 -7.66 -0.45
C VAL A 54 3.61 -8.93 -0.53
N VAL A 55 3.82 -9.85 0.41
CA VAL A 55 3.13 -11.11 0.41
C VAL A 55 2.34 -11.20 1.71
N VAL A 56 1.05 -11.43 1.62
CA VAL A 56 0.16 -11.41 2.76
C VAL A 56 -0.39 -12.78 3.00
N PHE A 57 -0.06 -13.37 4.15
CA PHE A 57 -0.57 -14.68 4.49
C PHE A 57 -1.72 -14.64 5.49
N ASN A 58 -2.05 -13.50 6.03
CA ASN A 58 -3.12 -13.37 7.01
C ASN A 58 -4.45 -13.42 6.29
N GLU A 59 -5.28 -14.42 6.56
CA GLU A 59 -6.49 -14.59 5.80
C GLU A 59 -7.45 -13.43 5.95
N GLY A 60 -7.53 -12.81 7.11
CA GLY A 60 -8.39 -11.66 7.25
C GLY A 60 -7.97 -10.53 6.35
N LEU A 61 -6.65 -10.30 6.26
CA LEU A 61 -6.17 -9.26 5.38
C LEU A 61 -6.35 -9.63 3.92
N VAL A 62 -6.20 -10.91 3.58
CA VAL A 62 -6.39 -11.34 2.20
C VAL A 62 -7.82 -11.06 1.78
N ASN A 63 -8.78 -11.27 2.66
CA ASN A 63 -10.16 -11.00 2.31
C ASN A 63 -10.39 -9.52 2.06
N VAL A 64 -9.80 -8.65 2.87
CA VAL A 64 -9.95 -7.22 2.65
C VAL A 64 -9.29 -6.83 1.33
N ILE A 65 -8.12 -7.40 1.05
CA ILE A 65 -7.42 -7.07 -0.17
C ILE A 65 -8.27 -7.49 -1.37
N GLN A 66 -8.85 -8.67 -1.30
CA GLN A 66 -9.59 -9.17 -2.42
C GLN A 66 -10.85 -8.33 -2.66
N GLN A 67 -11.45 -7.82 -1.64
CA GLN A 67 -12.66 -7.07 -1.82
C GLN A 67 -12.45 -5.63 -2.17
N TYR A 68 -11.44 -5.00 -1.65
CA TYR A 68 -11.33 -3.58 -1.80
C TYR A 68 -10.13 -3.03 -2.53
N LEU A 69 -9.05 -3.76 -2.67
CA LEU A 69 -7.86 -3.18 -3.25
C LEU A 69 -7.76 -3.41 -4.74
N LYS A 70 -7.35 -2.37 -5.46
CA LYS A 70 -7.17 -2.45 -6.88
C LYS A 70 -5.97 -1.65 -7.27
N LYS A 71 -5.53 -1.77 -8.50
CA LYS A 71 -4.42 -1.02 -9.00
C LYS A 71 -4.61 0.45 -8.67
N GLY A 72 -3.60 1.11 -8.21
CA GLY A 72 -3.63 2.52 -7.88
C GLY A 72 -3.99 2.83 -6.44
N ALA A 73 -4.48 1.87 -5.69
CA ALA A 73 -4.86 2.13 -4.32
C ALA A 73 -3.66 2.45 -3.46
N GLN A 74 -3.82 3.36 -2.53
CA GLN A 74 -2.74 3.73 -1.62
C GLN A 74 -2.94 2.98 -0.33
N ILE A 75 -1.90 2.34 0.16
CA ILE A 75 -1.99 1.55 1.36
C ILE A 75 -0.78 1.75 2.25
N TYR A 76 -0.95 1.43 3.52
CA TYR A 76 0.13 1.42 4.48
C TYR A 76 0.27 -0.03 4.92
N VAL A 77 1.49 -0.55 4.95
CA VAL A 77 1.74 -1.91 5.38
C VAL A 77 2.86 -1.97 6.38
N GLU A 78 2.76 -2.91 7.31
CA GLU A 78 3.85 -3.22 8.22
C GLU A 78 4.07 -4.71 8.12
N GLY A 79 5.28 -5.12 7.93
CA GLY A 79 5.61 -6.54 7.81
C GLY A 79 7.06 -6.78 8.11
N GLN A 80 7.52 -7.94 7.74
CA GLN A 80 8.90 -8.32 7.98
C GLN A 80 9.61 -8.51 6.67
N LEU A 81 10.90 -8.22 6.64
CA LEU A 81 11.68 -8.41 5.43
C LEU A 81 12.15 -9.85 5.42
N THR A 82 11.87 -10.55 4.35
CA THR A 82 12.17 -11.94 4.23
C THR A 82 12.80 -12.24 2.88
N THR A 83 13.82 -13.06 2.85
CA THR A 83 14.44 -13.47 1.61
C THR A 83 14.14 -14.93 1.39
N ARG A 84 13.63 -15.25 0.22
CA ARG A 84 13.26 -16.58 -0.13
C ARG A 84 14.16 -17.06 -1.21
N LYS A 85 14.60 -18.31 -1.16
CA LYS A 85 15.49 -18.86 -2.16
C LYS A 85 14.70 -19.84 -2.99
N TRP A 86 14.87 -19.81 -4.28
CA TRP A 86 14.22 -20.77 -5.14
C TRP A 86 15.12 -21.12 -6.28
N LYS A 87 14.85 -22.25 -6.91
CA LYS A 87 15.70 -22.71 -7.97
C LYS A 87 15.06 -22.46 -9.28
N ASP A 88 15.79 -21.84 -10.20
CA ASP A 88 15.29 -21.53 -11.49
C ASP A 88 15.37 -22.80 -12.30
N GLU A 89 14.25 -23.26 -12.82
CA GLU A 89 14.26 -24.48 -13.54
C GLU A 89 14.98 -24.39 -14.86
N GLN A 90 15.04 -23.27 -15.44
CA GLN A 90 15.67 -23.17 -16.72
C GLN A 90 17.19 -23.15 -16.59
N SER A 91 17.73 -22.47 -15.67
CA SER A 91 19.17 -22.35 -15.56
C SER A 91 19.75 -23.23 -14.47
N GLY A 92 18.94 -23.78 -13.60
CA GLY A 92 19.42 -24.56 -12.50
C GLY A 92 20.07 -23.75 -11.42
N GLN A 93 20.04 -22.45 -11.51
CA GLN A 93 20.71 -21.62 -10.55
C GLN A 93 19.79 -21.24 -9.42
N ASP A 94 20.35 -21.00 -8.26
CA ASP A 94 19.56 -20.55 -7.15
C ASP A 94 19.27 -19.06 -7.30
N LYS A 95 18.06 -18.68 -7.07
CA LYS A 95 17.67 -17.29 -7.13
C LYS A 95 17.05 -16.91 -5.82
N TYR A 96 17.11 -15.60 -5.52
CA TYR A 96 16.61 -15.10 -4.27
C TYR A 96 15.58 -14.01 -4.53
N SER A 97 14.57 -13.95 -3.69
CA SER A 97 13.55 -12.92 -3.79
C SER A 97 13.38 -12.32 -2.42
N THR A 98 13.49 -11.02 -2.31
CA THR A 98 13.32 -10.31 -1.05
C THR A 98 11.91 -9.74 -1.04
N GLU A 99 11.16 -10.04 0.00
CA GLU A 99 9.76 -9.70 0.07
C GLU A 99 9.43 -9.15 1.44
N ILE A 100 8.39 -8.36 1.51
CA ILE A 100 7.85 -7.89 2.78
C ILE A 100 6.69 -8.80 3.08
N VAL A 101 6.77 -9.55 4.17
CA VAL A 101 5.79 -10.56 4.49
C VAL A 101 4.90 -10.11 5.64
N LEU A 102 3.59 -10.14 5.42
CA LEU A 102 2.62 -9.82 6.43
C LEU A 102 2.03 -11.12 6.93
N GLN A 103 2.37 -11.50 8.15
CA GLN A 103 1.95 -12.76 8.68
C GLN A 103 1.80 -12.67 10.19
N GLY A 104 0.81 -13.20 10.72
CA GLY A 104 0.64 -13.24 12.17
C GLY A 104 0.23 -11.91 12.75
N TYR A 105 0.54 -11.75 14.02
CA TYR A 105 0.10 -10.57 14.69
C TYR A 105 0.93 -9.35 14.40
N ASN A 106 2.09 -9.49 13.83
CA ASN A 106 2.94 -8.34 13.60
C ASN A 106 2.77 -7.78 12.21
N SER A 107 1.59 -7.87 11.68
CA SER A 107 1.36 -7.38 10.34
C SER A 107 0.16 -6.44 10.34
N THR A 108 0.22 -5.42 9.55
CA THR A 108 -0.83 -4.42 9.45
C THR A 108 -0.98 -3.99 8.00
N LEU A 109 -2.20 -3.79 7.59
CA LEU A 109 -2.48 -3.25 6.27
C LEU A 109 -3.65 -2.30 6.43
N THR A 110 -3.48 -1.06 6.02
CA THR A 110 -4.51 -0.04 6.14
C THR A 110 -4.67 0.66 4.80
N MET A 111 -5.89 0.79 4.35
CA MET A 111 -6.16 1.51 3.12
C MET A 111 -6.17 2.99 3.42
N LEU A 112 -5.49 3.75 2.59
CA LEU A 112 -5.36 5.17 2.80
C LEU A 112 -5.99 5.97 1.68
N GLY A 113 -6.31 7.19 1.96
CA GLY A 113 -6.77 8.09 0.97
C GLY A 113 -7.81 7.61 0.11
N GLY A 114 -7.75 7.92 -0.96
CA GLY A 114 -8.64 7.46 -1.89
C GLY A 114 -9.94 7.59 -1.68
N GLY A 115 -10.31 8.27 -0.99
CA GLY A 115 -11.55 8.22 -0.72
C GLY A 115 -12.48 8.19 -1.72
N ASN A 116 -12.27 8.73 -2.73
CA ASN A 116 -13.32 8.83 -3.55
C ASN A 116 -13.68 7.62 -4.07
N THR A 117 -13.04 6.67 -3.94
CA THR A 117 -13.46 5.66 -4.56
C THR A 117 -14.32 5.00 -3.83
N GLY A 118 -15.17 5.18 -3.65
CA GLY A 118 -16.06 4.50 -3.23
C GLY A 118 -15.93 3.69 -2.30
N GLY A 119 -16.14 3.12 -1.97
CA GLY A 119 -16.16 2.29 -1.09
C GLY A 119 -16.24 2.83 0.11
N GLY A 120 -16.29 3.81 0.25
CA GLY A 120 -16.24 4.23 1.41
C GLY A 120 -17.31 4.18 2.17
N ILE A 121 -17.24 4.12 3.32
CA ILE A 121 -18.21 4.08 4.08
C ILE A 121 -18.84 5.31 4.15
N GLN A 122 -19.81 5.45 3.76
CA GLN A 122 -20.48 6.51 3.84
C GLN A 122 -21.06 6.65 5.03
N ASN A 123 -20.65 7.23 5.87
CA ASN A 123 -21.29 7.62 6.91
C ASN A 123 -22.17 8.57 6.62
N ASP A 124 -23.16 8.30 6.40
CA ASP A 124 -24.08 9.07 6.11
C ASP A 124 -24.61 9.74 7.15
N THR A 125 -24.06 10.38 7.75
CA THR A 125 -24.58 11.13 8.62
C THR A 125 -25.07 12.22 8.02
N THR A 126 -26.00 12.13 7.62
CA THR A 126 -26.55 13.18 7.04
C THR A 126 -26.90 14.13 7.95
N GLN A 127 -26.25 14.78 8.38
CA GLN A 127 -26.55 15.80 9.09
C GLN A 127 -26.64 16.91 8.32
N GLN A 128 -27.58 17.18 7.86
CA GLN A 128 -27.70 18.32 7.20
C GLN A 128 -27.87 19.36 8.04
N ASN A 129 -27.00 19.79 8.54
CA ASN A 129 -27.14 20.89 9.21
C ASN A 129 -26.83 21.95 8.45
N ASN A 130 -27.50 22.66 8.12
CA ASN A 130 -27.23 23.73 7.40
C ASN A 130 -26.41 24.63 8.08
N ILE A 131 -25.37 24.62 7.88
CA ILE A 131 -24.57 25.46 8.40
C ILE A 131 -24.27 26.45 7.51
N GLU A 132 -24.91 27.39 7.53
CA GLU A 132 -24.67 28.30 6.68
C GLU A 132 -23.67 29.17 6.96
N ASP A 133 -22.86 29.20 7.52
CA ASP A 133 -22.12 30.17 7.76
C ASP A 133 -20.78 29.97 7.93
N SER A 134 -20.36 29.05 7.70
CA SER A 134 -19.12 28.89 7.93
C SER A 134 -18.22 29.10 6.91
N SER A 135 -18.59 29.81 6.07
CA SER A 135 -17.86 29.86 4.99
C SER A 135 -16.61 30.51 5.07
N GLN A 136 -16.40 31.23 5.94
CA GLN A 136 -15.31 31.91 5.84
C GLN A 136 -14.18 31.46 6.45
N VAL A 137 -14.19 30.49 7.11
CA VAL A 137 -13.15 30.18 7.80
C VAL A 137 -12.19 29.44 7.20
N SER A 138 -12.40 28.91 6.20
CA SER A 138 -11.62 27.98 5.85
C SER A 138 -10.46 28.18 5.18
N ASN A 139 -10.26 29.18 4.71
CA ASN A 139 -9.28 29.26 3.93
C ASN A 139 -8.00 29.29 4.38
N ASP A 140 -7.81 29.48 5.48
CA ASP A 140 -6.62 29.67 5.83
C ASP A 140 -5.84 28.64 6.18
N MET A 141 -6.24 27.69 6.51
CA MET A 141 -5.49 26.84 7.03
C MET A 141 -4.90 25.89 6.25
N ASP A 142 -5.34 25.72 5.24
CA ASP A 142 -4.90 24.69 4.61
C ASP A 142 -3.60 24.78 4.11
N ASP A 143 -3.11 25.72 4.00
CA ASP A 143 -1.99 25.77 3.37
C ASP A 143 -0.88 25.64 4.15
N GLU A 144 -0.96 25.41 5.28
CA GLU A 144 0.09 25.41 5.90
C GLU A 144 0.75 24.22 6.17
N ILE A 145 0.46 23.19 5.96
CA ILE A 145 1.12 22.06 6.28
C ILE A 145 2.12 21.79 5.37
N PRO A 146 3.20 21.98 5.57
CA PRO A 146 4.15 21.84 4.64
C PRO A 146 4.71 20.56 4.70
N PHE A 147 4.36 19.67 4.48
CA PHE A 147 5.06 18.52 4.45
C PHE A 147 4.87 17.92 3.38
#